data_f72830976ce5e10c6990c04b8f0e49a0
#
_entry.id   f72830976ce5e10c6990c04b8f0e49a0
#
_cell.length_a   1.000
_cell.length_b   1.000
_cell.length_c   1.000
_cell.angle_alpha   90.00
_cell.angle_beta   90.00
_cell.angle_gamma   90.00
#
_symmetry.space_group_name_H-M   'P 1'
#
loop_
_entity.id
_entity.type
_entity.pdbx_description
1 polymer ?
#
loop_
_entity_poly.entity_id
_entity_poly.type
_entity_poly.pdbx_seq_one_letter_code
_entity_poly.pdbx_strand_id
1 'polypeptide(L)'
;MNALLALLCSLFLFADTPVTADAPFRTEAPRVMHFQAPNYPEMAWQSKVHGKVSLKILVYKDGRFGFTDSVAGPPALVSAAKENLCSWTFAANQSDQPLPLTVEYEYRIDKDRASAQLNTEVTYDLPNHVTITAPEYSPSCLCVKKKSKWKLWGR
;
A
#
# COMPACT_ATOMS: atom_id res chain seq x y z
N MET A 1 81.54 18.73 -35.74
CA MET A 1 81.02 20.03 -35.33
C MET A 1 79.49 19.94 -35.55
N ASN A 2 78.73 20.20 -34.53
CA ASN A 2 77.26 20.37 -34.41
C ASN A 2 76.43 19.07 -34.43
N ALA A 3 76.27 18.58 -33.22
CA ALA A 3 75.27 17.64 -32.83
C ALA A 3 73.90 18.33 -32.68
N LEU A 4 72.90 17.90 -33.42
CA LEU A 4 71.49 18.28 -33.12
C LEU A 4 70.83 17.11 -32.42
N LEU A 5 70.66 17.24 -31.14
CA LEU A 5 69.99 16.32 -30.29
C LEU A 5 68.48 16.62 -30.38
N ALA A 6 67.76 15.83 -31.15
CA ALA A 6 66.30 15.93 -31.23
C ALA A 6 65.66 15.17 -30.05
N LEU A 7 65.15 15.93 -29.08
CA LEU A 7 64.45 15.46 -27.93
C LEU A 7 62.99 15.11 -28.34
N LEU A 8 62.74 13.84 -28.57
CA LEU A 8 61.36 13.32 -28.79
C LEU A 8 60.64 13.27 -27.43
N CYS A 9 59.89 14.31 -27.16
CA CYS A 9 58.95 14.37 -26.02
C CYS A 9 57.72 13.57 -26.42
N SER A 10 57.65 12.28 -25.98
CA SER A 10 56.44 11.45 -26.11
C SER A 10 55.35 12.01 -25.18
N LEU A 11 54.40 12.71 -25.78
CA LEU A 11 53.13 13.04 -25.09
C LEU A 11 52.35 11.72 -24.90
N PHE A 12 52.37 11.16 -23.69
CA PHE A 12 51.40 10.19 -23.25
C PHE A 12 50.09 10.96 -23.00
N LEU A 13 49.19 10.90 -23.99
CA LEU A 13 47.77 11.24 -23.80
C LEU A 13 47.15 10.14 -22.94
N PHE A 14 47.06 10.40 -21.63
CA PHE A 14 46.17 9.65 -20.78
C PHE A 14 44.76 9.99 -21.24
N ALA A 15 44.14 9.09 -21.99
CA ALA A 15 42.72 9.12 -22.23
C ALA A 15 42.04 8.81 -20.90
N ASP A 16 41.61 9.86 -20.20
CA ASP A 16 40.64 9.74 -19.12
C ASP A 16 39.36 9.18 -19.74
N THR A 17 39.17 7.89 -19.64
CA THR A 17 37.88 7.29 -19.86
C THR A 17 37.00 7.76 -18.69
N PRO A 18 35.88 8.49 -18.92
CA PRO A 18 34.96 8.76 -17.85
C PRO A 18 34.41 7.39 -17.41
N VAL A 19 34.79 6.97 -16.21
CA VAL A 19 34.08 5.92 -15.50
C VAL A 19 32.67 6.45 -15.35
N THR A 20 31.77 5.91 -16.16
CA THR A 20 30.33 6.14 -16.02
C THR A 20 29.90 5.44 -14.75
N ALA A 21 30.16 6.12 -13.61
CA ALA A 21 29.57 5.80 -12.35
C ALA A 21 28.09 6.11 -12.48
N ASP A 22 27.29 5.22 -11.93
CA ASP A 22 25.85 5.34 -11.72
C ASP A 22 24.94 5.04 -12.93
N ALA A 23 24.91 3.76 -13.30
CA ALA A 23 23.59 3.23 -13.55
C ALA A 23 22.84 3.33 -12.20
N PRO A 24 21.71 4.09 -12.09
CA PRO A 24 20.94 4.11 -10.86
C PRO A 24 20.57 2.66 -10.59
N PHE A 25 21.00 2.15 -9.43
CA PHE A 25 20.60 0.84 -8.94
C PHE A 25 19.07 0.92 -8.81
N ARG A 26 18.37 0.53 -9.87
CA ARG A 26 16.92 0.39 -9.85
C ARG A 26 16.65 -0.76 -8.89
N THR A 27 16.45 -0.40 -7.64
CA THR A 27 15.83 -1.32 -6.69
C THR A 27 14.42 -1.54 -7.22
N GLU A 28 14.24 -2.59 -8.02
CA GLU A 28 12.89 -2.97 -8.46
C GLU A 28 12.05 -3.21 -7.20
N ALA A 29 10.90 -2.55 -7.16
CA ALA A 29 9.96 -2.76 -6.08
C ALA A 29 9.57 -4.26 -6.04
N PRO A 30 9.43 -4.85 -4.83
CA PRO A 30 9.05 -6.24 -4.70
C PRO A 30 7.74 -6.53 -5.46
N ARG A 31 7.76 -7.54 -6.33
CA ARG A 31 6.59 -7.93 -7.11
C ARG A 31 5.62 -8.75 -6.25
N VAL A 32 4.37 -8.32 -6.16
CA VAL A 32 3.30 -9.09 -5.52
C VAL A 32 2.86 -10.23 -6.43
N MET A 33 2.86 -11.47 -5.92
CA MET A 33 2.43 -12.68 -6.63
C MET A 33 1.00 -13.06 -6.28
N HIS A 34 0.63 -12.86 -5.04
CA HIS A 34 -0.73 -13.10 -4.56
C HIS A 34 -1.18 -11.91 -3.72
N PHE A 35 -2.40 -11.49 -3.97
CA PHE A 35 -3.06 -10.39 -3.28
C PHE A 35 -4.48 -10.82 -2.93
N GLN A 36 -4.89 -10.59 -1.70
CA GLN A 36 -6.28 -10.73 -1.27
C GLN A 36 -6.85 -9.35 -0.97
N ALA A 37 -8.01 -9.05 -1.53
CA ALA A 37 -8.67 -7.77 -1.27
C ALA A 37 -8.96 -7.60 0.23
N PRO A 38 -8.58 -6.48 0.85
CA PRO A 38 -8.88 -6.21 2.25
C PRO A 38 -10.36 -5.94 2.46
N ASN A 39 -10.84 -6.25 3.66
CA ASN A 39 -12.15 -5.86 4.12
C ASN A 39 -12.06 -4.62 5.02
N TYR A 40 -13.11 -3.82 5.03
CA TYR A 40 -13.26 -2.77 6.02
C TYR A 40 -13.68 -3.41 7.35
N PRO A 41 -12.98 -3.13 8.48
CA PRO A 41 -13.39 -3.67 9.78
C PRO A 41 -14.78 -3.16 10.17
N GLU A 42 -15.70 -4.06 10.48
CA GLU A 42 -17.10 -3.70 10.74
C GLU A 42 -17.25 -2.70 11.90
N MET A 43 -16.53 -2.93 12.99
CA MET A 43 -16.53 -2.02 14.15
C MET A 43 -16.01 -0.63 13.79
N ALA A 44 -14.97 -0.55 12.96
CA ALA A 44 -14.42 0.72 12.49
C ALA A 44 -15.41 1.43 11.55
N TRP A 45 -16.09 0.69 10.69
CA TRP A 45 -17.12 1.22 9.81
C TRP A 45 -18.32 1.77 10.58
N GLN A 46 -18.88 1.00 11.52
CA GLN A 46 -19.99 1.44 12.38
C GLN A 46 -19.63 2.68 13.21
N SER A 47 -18.37 2.75 13.67
CA SER A 47 -17.84 3.90 14.42
C SER A 47 -17.34 5.03 13.52
N LYS A 48 -17.49 4.91 12.19
CA LYS A 48 -17.04 5.90 11.19
C LYS A 48 -15.54 6.22 11.28
N VAL A 49 -14.74 5.27 11.76
CA VAL A 49 -13.28 5.40 11.81
C VAL A 49 -12.72 5.18 10.43
N HIS A 50 -12.10 6.19 9.85
CA HIS A 50 -11.47 6.19 8.53
C HIS A 50 -10.09 6.84 8.59
N GLY A 51 -9.33 6.72 7.53
CA GLY A 51 -8.00 7.33 7.44
C GLY A 51 -6.98 6.46 6.74
N LYS A 52 -5.74 6.93 6.74
CA LYS A 52 -4.61 6.23 6.13
C LYS A 52 -3.88 5.38 7.15
N VAL A 53 -3.44 4.22 6.71
CA VAL A 53 -2.56 3.31 7.45
C VAL A 53 -1.32 3.10 6.60
N SER A 54 -0.15 3.36 7.15
CA SER A 54 1.12 3.11 6.49
C SER A 54 1.87 2.01 7.24
N LEU A 55 2.23 0.95 6.53
CA LEU A 55 2.98 -0.19 7.04
C LEU A 55 4.31 -0.29 6.29
N LYS A 56 5.42 -0.30 7.02
CA LYS A 56 6.73 -0.60 6.42
C LYS A 56 7.08 -2.06 6.68
N ILE A 57 7.49 -2.74 5.62
CA ILE A 57 7.95 -4.13 5.66
C ILE A 57 9.31 -4.27 5.00
N LEU A 58 9.98 -5.35 5.31
CA LEU A 58 11.20 -5.79 4.65
C LEU A 58 10.90 -7.09 3.93
N VAL A 59 11.05 -7.10 2.60
CA VAL A 59 10.85 -8.29 1.78
C VAL A 59 12.19 -8.98 1.57
N TYR A 60 12.29 -10.24 2.00
CA TYR A 60 13.49 -11.05 1.92
C TYR A 60 13.64 -11.73 0.55
N LYS A 61 14.83 -12.27 0.30
CA LYS A 61 15.19 -12.95 -0.95
C LYS A 61 14.21 -14.07 -1.35
N ASP A 62 13.69 -14.79 -0.39
CA ASP A 62 12.76 -15.90 -0.58
C ASP A 62 11.29 -15.47 -0.78
N GLY A 63 11.02 -14.17 -0.82
CA GLY A 63 9.68 -13.61 -0.94
C GLY A 63 8.89 -13.53 0.38
N ARG A 64 9.45 -13.99 1.49
CA ARG A 64 8.91 -13.72 2.82
C ARG A 64 9.10 -12.26 3.17
N PHE A 65 8.32 -11.77 4.11
CA PHE A 65 8.48 -10.42 4.61
C PHE A 65 8.37 -10.37 6.13
N GLY A 66 8.92 -9.30 6.71
CA GLY A 66 8.80 -8.97 8.12
C GLY A 66 8.30 -7.54 8.29
N PHE A 67 7.47 -7.31 9.30
CA PHE A 67 7.07 -5.96 9.67
C PHE A 67 8.23 -5.23 10.35
N THR A 68 8.31 -3.92 10.11
CA THR A 68 9.15 -3.03 10.90
C THR A 68 8.31 -2.33 11.96
N ASP A 69 8.96 -1.62 12.89
CA ASP A 69 8.27 -0.85 13.93
C ASP A 69 7.58 0.42 13.40
N SER A 70 7.82 0.74 12.12
CA SER A 70 7.20 1.92 11.48
C SER A 70 5.78 1.61 11.03
N VAL A 71 4.83 1.93 11.90
CA VAL A 71 3.39 1.79 11.66
C VAL A 71 2.71 3.10 12.00
N ALA A 72 1.87 3.60 11.10
CA ALA A 72 1.08 4.81 11.32
C ALA A 72 -0.37 4.58 10.94
N GLY A 73 -1.29 5.19 11.68
CA GLY A 73 -2.73 5.15 11.39
C GLY A 73 -3.59 4.80 12.61
N PRO A 74 -4.92 4.84 12.46
CA PRO A 74 -5.85 4.45 13.52
C PRO A 74 -5.67 2.98 13.93
N PRO A 75 -5.55 2.65 15.22
CA PRO A 75 -5.23 1.28 15.68
C PRO A 75 -6.19 0.20 15.15
N ALA A 76 -7.49 0.50 15.09
CA ALA A 76 -8.49 -0.44 14.58
C ALA A 76 -8.28 -0.81 13.09
N LEU A 77 -7.79 0.14 12.29
CA LEU A 77 -7.49 -0.06 10.88
C LEU A 77 -6.13 -0.71 10.67
N VAL A 78 -5.15 -0.39 11.54
CA VAL A 78 -3.81 -0.99 11.51
C VAL A 78 -3.86 -2.51 11.65
N SER A 79 -4.68 -3.02 12.59
CA SER A 79 -4.82 -4.47 12.78
C SER A 79 -5.32 -5.17 11.52
N ALA A 80 -6.38 -4.62 10.90
CA ALA A 80 -6.95 -5.17 9.68
C ALA A 80 -5.99 -5.10 8.48
N ALA A 81 -5.26 -3.99 8.36
CA ALA A 81 -4.25 -3.84 7.31
C ALA A 81 -3.11 -4.86 7.48
N LYS A 82 -2.64 -5.11 8.71
CA LYS A 82 -1.63 -6.13 8.99
C LYS A 82 -2.12 -7.54 8.67
N GLU A 83 -3.35 -7.90 9.08
CA GLU A 83 -3.95 -9.19 8.78
C GLU A 83 -4.05 -9.41 7.27
N ASN A 84 -4.52 -8.40 6.54
CA ASN A 84 -4.60 -8.49 5.09
C ASN A 84 -3.22 -8.67 4.47
N LEU A 85 -2.22 -7.88 4.88
CA LEU A 85 -0.87 -7.96 4.35
C LEU A 85 -0.24 -9.34 4.61
N CYS A 86 -0.57 -10.02 5.71
CA CYS A 86 -0.13 -11.39 5.99
C CYS A 86 -0.62 -12.42 4.94
N SER A 87 -1.66 -12.11 4.19
CA SER A 87 -2.13 -12.97 3.09
C SER A 87 -1.38 -12.74 1.77
N TRP A 88 -0.53 -11.70 1.69
CA TRP A 88 0.21 -11.40 0.47
C TRP A 88 1.42 -12.31 0.33
N THR A 89 1.77 -12.61 -0.91
CA THR A 89 3.02 -13.27 -1.24
C THR A 89 3.79 -12.45 -2.27
N PHE A 90 5.08 -12.39 -2.09
CA PHE A 90 5.98 -11.69 -2.99
C PHE A 90 6.80 -12.68 -3.80
N ALA A 91 7.20 -12.28 -5.00
CA ALA A 91 8.16 -13.03 -5.77
C ALA A 91 9.51 -13.06 -5.05
N ALA A 92 10.22 -14.17 -5.20
CA ALA A 92 11.63 -14.20 -4.83
C ALA A 92 12.38 -13.10 -5.58
N ASN A 93 13.25 -12.39 -4.89
CA ASN A 93 14.07 -11.35 -5.49
C ASN A 93 15.53 -11.81 -5.59
N GLN A 94 16.30 -11.13 -6.43
CA GLN A 94 17.71 -11.47 -6.62
C GLN A 94 18.64 -10.73 -5.66
N SER A 95 18.10 -9.84 -4.83
CA SER A 95 18.90 -9.09 -3.87
C SER A 95 19.22 -9.94 -2.65
N ASP A 96 20.47 -9.93 -2.23
CA ASP A 96 20.90 -10.55 -0.96
C ASP A 96 20.50 -9.68 0.26
N GLN A 97 20.16 -8.43 0.03
CA GLN A 97 19.66 -7.53 1.06
C GLN A 97 18.13 -7.47 1.04
N PRO A 98 17.47 -7.42 2.22
CA PRO A 98 16.03 -7.22 2.29
C PRO A 98 15.63 -5.92 1.63
N LEU A 99 14.57 -5.95 0.83
CA LEU A 99 14.04 -4.78 0.14
C LEU A 99 12.98 -4.09 1.01
N PRO A 100 13.17 -2.81 1.36
CA PRO A 100 12.17 -2.07 2.09
C PRO A 100 10.98 -1.75 1.18
N LEU A 101 9.77 -1.96 1.68
CA LEU A 101 8.53 -1.62 1.01
C LEU A 101 7.61 -0.90 1.99
N THR A 102 7.01 0.20 1.54
CA THR A 102 5.94 0.88 2.27
C THR A 102 4.62 0.59 1.56
N VAL A 103 3.68 0.03 2.30
CA VAL A 103 2.32 -0.24 1.82
C VAL A 103 1.36 0.71 2.54
N GLU A 104 0.61 1.48 1.78
CA GLU A 104 -0.38 2.42 2.28
C GLU A 104 -1.78 1.89 2.02
N TYR A 105 -2.56 1.77 3.08
CA TYR A 105 -3.99 1.47 3.03
C TYR A 105 -4.76 2.75 3.30
N GLU A 106 -5.65 3.12 2.41
CA GLU A 106 -6.54 4.26 2.61
C GLU A 106 -7.98 3.78 2.79
N TYR A 107 -8.48 3.89 4.01
CA TYR A 107 -9.86 3.57 4.36
C TYR A 107 -10.73 4.81 4.24
N ARG A 108 -11.69 4.77 3.32
CA ARG A 108 -12.61 5.87 3.02
C ARG A 108 -14.05 5.50 3.35
N ILE A 109 -14.84 6.50 3.74
CA ILE A 109 -16.29 6.38 3.87
C ILE A 109 -16.92 7.28 2.83
N ASP A 110 -17.73 6.67 1.96
CA ASP A 110 -18.51 7.38 0.96
C ASP A 110 -19.80 7.90 1.61
N LYS A 111 -19.86 9.21 1.79
CA LYS A 111 -20.99 9.89 2.44
C LYS A 111 -22.23 9.99 1.55
N ASP A 112 -22.05 9.83 0.25
CA ASP A 112 -23.14 9.90 -0.71
C ASP A 112 -23.87 8.55 -0.84
N ARG A 113 -23.27 7.49 -0.30
CA ARG A 113 -23.83 6.14 -0.21
C ARG A 113 -24.05 5.75 1.24
N ALA A 114 -25.28 5.83 1.72
CA ALA A 114 -25.64 5.34 3.05
C ALA A 114 -26.21 3.92 2.97
N SER A 115 -25.76 3.01 3.83
CA SER A 115 -26.20 1.62 3.85
C SER A 115 -26.17 1.04 5.27
N ALA A 116 -27.07 0.09 5.53
CA ALA A 116 -27.03 -0.76 6.71
C ALA A 116 -26.14 -2.00 6.48
N GLN A 117 -25.72 -2.25 5.24
CA GLN A 117 -24.87 -3.36 4.87
C GLN A 117 -23.50 -2.86 4.42
N LEU A 118 -22.46 -3.53 4.89
CA LEU A 118 -21.10 -3.22 4.52
C LEU A 118 -20.78 -3.81 3.13
N ASN A 119 -20.80 -2.96 2.11
CA ASN A 119 -20.35 -3.28 0.76
C ASN A 119 -19.13 -2.44 0.46
N THR A 120 -17.95 -3.05 0.47
CA THR A 120 -16.68 -2.39 0.21
C THR A 120 -16.30 -2.45 -1.26
N GLU A 121 -15.78 -1.34 -1.75
CA GLU A 121 -15.12 -1.25 -3.04
C GLU A 121 -13.61 -1.11 -2.79
N VAL A 122 -12.81 -1.92 -3.47
CA VAL A 122 -11.36 -1.91 -3.30
C VAL A 122 -10.71 -1.56 -4.62
N THR A 123 -9.87 -0.52 -4.60
CA THR A 123 -8.98 -0.18 -5.71
C THR A 123 -7.54 -0.27 -5.22
N TYR A 124 -6.62 -0.67 -6.09
CA TYR A 124 -5.24 -0.89 -5.70
C TYR A 124 -4.26 -0.53 -6.81
N ASP A 125 -3.13 0.03 -6.39
CA ASP A 125 -1.93 0.25 -7.19
C ASP A 125 -0.76 -0.45 -6.48
N LEU A 126 -0.63 -1.74 -6.81
CA LEU A 126 0.33 -2.62 -6.14
C LEU A 126 1.77 -2.32 -6.58
N PRO A 127 2.73 -2.45 -5.66
CA PRO A 127 2.60 -2.97 -4.29
C PRO A 127 2.32 -1.92 -3.23
N ASN A 128 2.22 -0.65 -3.58
CA ASN A 128 2.36 0.44 -2.63
C ASN A 128 1.04 0.99 -2.07
N HIS A 129 -0.05 0.90 -2.82
CA HIS A 129 -1.27 1.60 -2.44
C HIS A 129 -2.53 0.75 -2.62
N VAL A 130 -3.39 0.76 -1.58
CA VAL A 130 -4.68 0.09 -1.57
C VAL A 130 -5.72 1.02 -0.97
N THR A 131 -6.78 1.31 -1.72
CA THR A 131 -7.91 2.12 -1.24
C THR A 131 -9.12 1.25 -1.01
N ILE A 132 -9.72 1.34 0.16
CA ILE A 132 -10.91 0.63 0.59
C ILE A 132 -12.00 1.64 0.86
N THR A 133 -13.05 1.64 0.04
CA THR A 133 -14.18 2.55 0.18
C THR A 133 -15.41 1.80 0.66
N ALA A 134 -15.98 2.23 1.77
CA ALA A 134 -17.22 1.70 2.32
C ALA A 134 -18.32 2.76 2.28
N PRO A 135 -19.61 2.38 2.15
CA PRO A 135 -20.70 3.32 2.27
C PRO A 135 -20.78 3.88 3.70
N GLU A 136 -21.41 5.04 3.88
CA GLU A 136 -21.64 5.56 5.21
C GLU A 136 -22.57 4.62 5.97
N TYR A 137 -22.20 4.26 7.20
CA TYR A 137 -23.05 3.43 8.06
C TYR A 137 -24.32 4.19 8.45
N SER A 138 -25.47 3.65 8.06
CA SER A 138 -26.78 4.13 8.46
C SER A 138 -27.58 2.94 8.98
N PRO A 139 -27.78 2.84 10.31
CA PRO A 139 -28.62 1.78 10.84
C PRO A 139 -30.02 1.99 10.30
N SER A 140 -30.52 1.02 9.52
CA SER A 140 -31.92 1.03 9.12
C SER A 140 -32.77 0.83 10.37
N CYS A 141 -33.25 1.91 10.96
CA CYS A 141 -34.35 1.84 11.89
C CYS A 141 -35.55 1.34 11.11
N LEU A 142 -35.74 0.03 11.07
CA LEU A 142 -37.00 -0.59 10.71
C LEU A 142 -38.02 -0.33 11.82
N CYS A 143 -38.30 0.94 12.11
CA CYS A 143 -39.52 1.33 12.72
C CYS A 143 -40.61 1.07 11.68
N VAL A 144 -41.05 -0.17 11.56
CA VAL A 144 -42.31 -0.49 10.92
C VAL A 144 -43.37 0.20 11.80
N LYS A 145 -43.75 1.42 11.43
CA LYS A 145 -44.96 2.02 11.91
C LYS A 145 -46.09 1.09 11.43
N LYS A 146 -46.44 0.12 12.29
CA LYS A 146 -47.66 -0.67 12.12
C LYS A 146 -48.78 0.35 12.18
N LYS A 147 -49.29 0.77 11.01
CA LYS A 147 -50.55 1.53 10.95
C LYS A 147 -51.59 0.60 11.53
N SER A 148 -51.84 0.71 12.82
CA SER A 148 -53.03 0.14 13.46
C SER A 148 -54.24 0.87 12.85
N LYS A 149 -54.88 0.18 11.90
CA LYS A 149 -56.24 0.57 11.48
C LYS A 149 -57.18 0.32 12.67
N TRP A 150 -57.30 1.30 13.52
CA TRP A 150 -58.40 1.34 14.46
C TRP A 150 -59.65 1.58 13.62
N LYS A 151 -60.34 0.49 13.22
CA LYS A 151 -61.70 0.59 12.78
C LYS A 151 -62.49 0.93 14.03
N LEU A 152 -62.83 2.20 14.18
CA LEU A 152 -63.92 2.60 15.05
C LEU A 152 -65.18 1.93 14.50
N TRP A 153 -65.62 0.90 15.19
CA TRP A 153 -67.02 0.46 15.13
C TRP A 153 -67.82 1.48 15.97
N GLY A 154 -68.40 2.47 15.29
CA GLY A 154 -69.44 3.33 15.79
C GLY A 154 -70.77 2.86 15.21
N ARG A 155 -71.66 2.59 16.01
CA ARG A 155 -73.07 2.22 15.89
C ARG A 155 -73.78 2.88 14.73
#